data_1187615bb2421364abc8efb49b01c404
#
_entry.id   1187615bb2421364abc8efb49b01c404
#
_cell.length_a   1.000
_cell.length_b   1.000
_cell.length_c   1.000
_cell.angle_alpha   90.00
_cell.angle_beta   90.00
_cell.angle_gamma   90.00
#
_symmetry.space_group_name_H-M   'P 1'
#
loop_
_entity.id
_entity.type
_entity.pdbx_description
1 polymer ?
#
loop_
_entity_poly.entity_id
_entity_poly.type
_entity_poly.pdbx_seq_one_letter_code
_entity_poly.pdbx_strand_id
1 'polypeptide(L)'
;MAAGTKEDPWELKTPPGTSSYTMYRDEHTDPPALVCQVGSTTLKYRLRAIEDLHAWLKGQGDWVPLGAADEKKPAADGTVEAWGRDPANPVGGWYGMKKGLRGRFGNYVPPVLEVLGLAEVEHNARNNRMRAR
;
A
#
# COMPACT_ATOMS: atom_id res chain seq x y z
N MET A 1 15.17 -5.36 12.79
CA MET A 1 14.16 -4.89 11.79
C MET A 1 14.86 -4.32 10.57
N ALA A 2 14.36 -4.63 9.39
CA ALA A 2 14.91 -4.07 8.15
C ALA A 2 14.71 -2.55 8.11
N ALA A 3 15.68 -1.86 7.50
CA ALA A 3 15.66 -0.41 7.43
C ALA A 3 14.67 0.13 6.38
N GLY A 4 14.26 -0.71 5.43
CA GLY A 4 13.39 -0.28 4.33
C GLY A 4 14.15 0.48 3.26
N THR A 5 15.43 0.14 3.07
CA THR A 5 16.28 0.69 2.03
C THR A 5 16.52 -0.35 0.95
N LYS A 6 17.09 0.07 -0.18
CA LYS A 6 17.40 -0.86 -1.26
C LYS A 6 18.34 -1.97 -0.82
N GLU A 7 19.31 -1.65 0.04
CA GLU A 7 20.30 -2.58 0.58
C GLU A 7 19.72 -3.48 1.68
N ASP A 8 18.67 -3.02 2.34
CA ASP A 8 18.04 -3.72 3.46
C ASP A 8 16.51 -3.55 3.36
N PRO A 9 15.88 -4.14 2.35
CA PRO A 9 14.44 -3.95 2.11
C PRO A 9 13.58 -4.64 3.19
N TRP A 10 12.36 -4.15 3.35
CA TRP A 10 11.37 -4.87 4.16
C TRP A 10 10.99 -6.16 3.45
N GLU A 11 10.99 -7.25 4.20
CA GLU A 11 10.43 -8.53 3.74
C GLU A 11 9.02 -8.64 4.28
N LEU A 12 8.04 -8.68 3.39
CA LEU A 12 6.64 -8.56 3.75
C LEU A 12 5.82 -9.71 3.18
N LYS A 13 4.62 -9.89 3.73
CA LYS A 13 3.61 -10.79 3.18
C LYS A 13 2.35 -9.99 2.91
N THR A 14 1.62 -10.39 1.88
CA THR A 14 0.29 -9.84 1.61
C THR A 14 -0.63 -10.10 2.81
N PRO A 15 -1.69 -9.30 3.00
CA PRO A 15 -2.56 -9.46 4.17
C PRO A 15 -3.08 -10.89 4.40
N PRO A 16 -3.49 -11.67 3.37
CA PRO A 16 -3.86 -13.08 3.59
C PRO A 16 -2.68 -13.99 3.96
N GLY A 17 -1.44 -13.51 3.80
CA GLY A 17 -0.24 -14.29 4.11
C GLY A 17 0.14 -15.31 3.05
N THR A 18 -0.47 -15.25 1.86
CA THR A 18 -0.28 -16.25 0.80
C THR A 18 0.90 -15.96 -0.13
N SER A 19 1.40 -14.73 -0.14
CA SER A 19 2.50 -14.33 -1.03
C SER A 19 3.48 -13.45 -0.27
N SER A 20 4.77 -13.63 -0.57
CA SER A 20 5.85 -12.81 -0.01
C SER A 20 6.36 -11.85 -1.06
N TYR A 21 6.82 -10.69 -0.62
CA TYR A 21 7.40 -9.66 -1.49
C TYR A 21 8.34 -8.78 -0.69
N THR A 22 9.10 -7.94 -1.37
CA THR A 22 9.98 -6.97 -0.71
C THR A 22 9.59 -5.56 -1.11
N MET A 23 9.90 -4.61 -0.25
CA MET A 23 9.61 -3.21 -0.50
C MET A 23 10.67 -2.32 0.13
N TYR A 24 11.00 -1.21 -0.54
CA TYR A 24 11.95 -0.25 0.01
C TYR A 24 11.62 1.17 -0.44
N ARG A 25 12.16 2.14 0.30
CA ARG A 25 12.04 3.56 -0.05
C ARG A 25 13.14 3.92 -1.05
N ASP A 26 12.75 4.58 -2.13
CA ASP A 26 13.67 5.20 -3.07
C ASP A 26 13.41 6.71 -3.04
N GLU A 27 14.27 7.43 -2.32
CA GLU A 27 14.13 8.86 -2.14
C GLU A 27 14.90 9.66 -3.20
N HIS A 28 15.57 8.97 -4.13
CA HIS A 28 16.38 9.60 -5.17
C HIS A 28 15.64 9.80 -6.48
N THR A 29 14.44 9.24 -6.60
CA THR A 29 13.58 9.46 -7.77
C THR A 29 12.69 10.68 -7.58
N ASP A 30 12.14 11.21 -8.65
CA ASP A 30 11.22 12.34 -8.63
C ASP A 30 9.92 11.97 -9.34
N PRO A 31 8.80 11.77 -8.60
CA PRO A 31 8.71 11.85 -7.13
C PRO A 31 9.33 10.63 -6.44
N PRO A 32 9.64 10.76 -5.12
CA PRO A 32 10.14 9.61 -4.35
C PRO A 32 9.14 8.45 -4.36
N ALA A 33 9.66 7.23 -4.37
CA ALA A 33 8.85 6.03 -4.57
C ALA A 33 9.03 4.98 -3.47
N LEU A 34 7.96 4.20 -3.27
CA LEU A 34 8.03 2.89 -2.64
C LEU A 34 8.21 1.89 -3.78
N VAL A 35 9.32 1.16 -3.77
CA VAL A 35 9.60 0.16 -4.79
C VAL A 35 9.20 -1.21 -4.25
N CYS A 36 8.28 -1.86 -4.93
CA CYS A 36 7.70 -3.14 -4.54
C CYS A 36 8.12 -4.22 -5.52
N GLN A 37 8.83 -5.24 -5.04
CA GLN A 37 9.31 -6.33 -5.86
C GLN A 37 8.50 -7.59 -5.54
N VAL A 38 7.72 -8.04 -6.52
CA VAL A 38 6.87 -9.22 -6.41
C VAL A 38 7.32 -10.20 -7.49
N GLY A 39 8.11 -11.22 -7.10
CA GLY A 39 8.72 -12.11 -8.08
C GLY A 39 9.60 -11.31 -9.04
N SER A 40 9.34 -11.42 -10.34
CA SER A 40 10.06 -10.66 -11.37
C SER A 40 9.41 -9.31 -11.70
N THR A 41 8.30 -8.98 -11.05
CA THR A 41 7.55 -7.75 -11.32
C THR A 41 7.92 -6.66 -10.34
N THR A 42 8.23 -5.46 -10.85
CA THR A 42 8.50 -4.29 -10.03
C THR A 42 7.34 -3.31 -10.16
N LEU A 43 6.72 -3.00 -9.00
CA LEU A 43 5.70 -1.97 -8.90
C LEU A 43 6.26 -0.79 -8.14
N LYS A 44 5.77 0.41 -8.44
CA LYS A 44 6.19 1.64 -7.75
C LYS A 44 4.96 2.42 -7.33
N TYR A 45 4.95 2.81 -6.06
CA TYR A 45 3.93 3.70 -5.51
C TYR A 45 4.62 4.95 -5.02
N ARG A 46 3.91 6.08 -4.99
CA ARG A 46 4.48 7.30 -4.41
C ARG A 46 4.83 7.07 -2.94
N LEU A 47 6.03 7.46 -2.54
CA LEU A 47 6.52 7.24 -1.17
C LEU A 47 5.60 7.86 -0.12
N ARG A 48 5.02 9.01 -0.43
CA ARG A 48 4.10 9.71 0.47
C ARG A 48 2.84 8.90 0.83
N ALA A 49 2.62 7.76 0.15
CA ALA A 49 1.49 6.88 0.47
C ALA A 49 1.49 6.46 1.94
N ILE A 50 2.66 6.27 2.54
CA ILE A 50 2.76 5.88 3.95
C ILE A 50 2.09 6.93 4.85
N GLU A 51 2.50 8.18 4.71
CA GLU A 51 1.97 9.28 5.52
C GLU A 51 0.53 9.61 5.17
N ASP A 52 0.22 9.64 3.88
CA ASP A 52 -1.11 10.02 3.40
C ASP A 52 -2.16 8.99 3.83
N LEU A 53 -1.84 7.69 3.67
CA LEU A 53 -2.76 6.62 4.09
C LEU A 53 -2.96 6.64 5.60
N HIS A 54 -1.89 6.82 6.37
CA HIS A 54 -1.98 6.90 7.82
C HIS A 54 -2.89 8.05 8.25
N ALA A 55 -2.72 9.23 7.66
CA ALA A 55 -3.53 10.40 7.96
C ALA A 55 -5.01 10.15 7.61
N TRP A 56 -5.27 9.55 6.45
CA TRP A 56 -6.64 9.24 6.04
C TRP A 56 -7.30 8.25 6.99
N LEU A 57 -6.58 7.19 7.39
CA LEU A 57 -7.09 6.20 8.33
C LEU A 57 -7.41 6.80 9.69
N LYS A 58 -6.59 7.73 10.17
CA LYS A 58 -6.87 8.44 11.42
C LYS A 58 -8.20 9.19 11.34
N GLY A 59 -8.47 9.80 10.20
CA GLY A 59 -9.73 10.50 9.97
C GLY A 59 -10.93 9.56 9.91
N GLN A 60 -10.75 8.32 9.52
CA GLN A 60 -11.82 7.31 9.49
C GLN A 60 -12.21 6.85 10.90
N GLY A 61 -11.24 6.75 11.80
CA GLY A 61 -11.49 6.43 13.22
C GLY A 61 -11.94 4.99 13.48
N ASP A 62 -11.92 4.10 12.51
CA ASP A 62 -12.38 2.73 12.63
C ASP A 62 -11.74 1.86 11.53
N TRP A 63 -12.06 0.57 11.53
CA TRP A 63 -11.60 -0.37 10.53
C TRP A 63 -12.08 0.02 9.13
N VAL A 64 -11.16 -0.06 8.15
CA VAL A 64 -11.44 0.25 6.75
C VAL A 64 -11.10 -0.99 5.91
N PRO A 65 -12.02 -1.49 5.07
CA PRO A 65 -11.71 -2.63 4.20
C PRO A 65 -10.58 -2.30 3.24
N LEU A 66 -9.70 -3.26 2.98
CA LEU A 66 -8.58 -3.06 2.06
C LEU A 66 -9.05 -2.97 0.61
N GLY A 67 -9.95 -3.86 0.21
CA GLY A 67 -10.55 -3.83 -1.12
C GLY A 67 -9.56 -3.98 -2.26
N ALA A 68 -8.43 -4.68 -2.04
CA ALA A 68 -7.39 -4.82 -3.04
C ALA A 68 -7.94 -5.29 -4.38
N ALA A 69 -7.60 -4.58 -5.44
CA ALA A 69 -8.07 -4.86 -6.79
C ALA A 69 -6.98 -4.53 -7.81
N ASP A 70 -6.97 -5.29 -8.90
CA ASP A 70 -6.10 -5.04 -10.02
C ASP A 70 -6.44 -3.68 -10.66
N GLU A 71 -5.51 -3.10 -11.39
CA GLU A 71 -5.70 -1.80 -12.04
C GLU A 71 -6.90 -1.81 -12.99
N LYS A 72 -7.12 -2.92 -13.68
CA LYS A 72 -8.21 -3.05 -14.66
C LYS A 72 -9.57 -3.31 -14.03
N LYS A 73 -9.63 -3.59 -12.73
CA LYS A 73 -10.88 -3.85 -12.03
C LYS A 73 -11.27 -2.64 -11.19
N PRO A 74 -12.56 -2.32 -11.10
CA PRO A 74 -12.99 -1.23 -10.21
C PRO A 74 -12.74 -1.61 -8.76
N ALA A 75 -12.41 -0.62 -7.95
CA ALA A 75 -12.30 -0.80 -6.51
C ALA A 75 -13.64 -0.45 -5.88
N ALA A 76 -14.04 -1.23 -4.87
CA ALA A 76 -15.26 -0.96 -4.14
C ALA A 76 -15.15 0.34 -3.35
N ASP A 77 -16.22 1.11 -3.31
CA ASP A 77 -16.26 2.37 -2.57
C ASP A 77 -15.95 2.16 -1.09
N GLY A 78 -15.29 3.12 -0.47
CA GLY A 78 -14.98 3.09 0.96
C GLY A 78 -13.82 2.18 1.33
N THR A 79 -13.08 1.66 0.35
CA THR A 79 -11.93 0.80 0.61
C THR A 79 -10.62 1.57 0.49
N VAL A 80 -9.55 1.01 1.05
CA VAL A 80 -8.19 1.53 0.90
C VAL A 80 -7.79 1.59 -0.57
N GLU A 81 -8.13 0.54 -1.33
CA GLU A 81 -7.81 0.48 -2.76
C GLU A 81 -8.50 1.63 -3.52
N ALA A 82 -9.78 1.88 -3.25
CA ALA A 82 -10.51 2.98 -3.89
C ALA A 82 -9.90 4.33 -3.55
N TRP A 83 -9.55 4.54 -2.29
CA TRP A 83 -8.89 5.78 -1.87
C TRP A 83 -7.55 5.96 -2.59
N GLY A 84 -6.79 4.88 -2.76
CA GLY A 84 -5.46 4.90 -3.39
C GLY A 84 -5.47 5.26 -4.87
N ARG A 85 -6.65 5.41 -5.47
CA ARG A 85 -6.83 5.80 -6.88
C ARG A 85 -7.85 6.91 -7.08
N ASP A 86 -8.39 7.45 -6.00
CA ASP A 86 -9.44 8.46 -6.03
C ASP A 86 -8.86 9.84 -6.40
N PRO A 87 -9.44 10.54 -7.40
CA PRO A 87 -9.01 11.91 -7.71
C PRO A 87 -9.07 12.88 -6.54
N ALA A 88 -9.87 12.59 -5.52
CA ALA A 88 -9.99 13.44 -4.33
C ALA A 88 -8.90 13.20 -3.28
N ASN A 89 -8.03 12.21 -3.46
CA ASN A 89 -6.96 11.95 -2.49
C ASN A 89 -5.82 12.96 -2.64
N PRO A 90 -4.84 12.99 -1.70
CA PRO A 90 -3.78 13.99 -1.70
C PRO A 90 -2.93 14.11 -2.96
N VAL A 91 -2.81 13.05 -3.76
CA VAL A 91 -2.03 13.09 -5.02
C VAL A 91 -2.92 13.27 -6.26
N GLY A 92 -4.24 13.33 -6.06
CA GLY A 92 -5.17 13.57 -7.15
C GLY A 92 -5.44 12.34 -8.03
N GLY A 93 -5.24 11.14 -7.51
CA GLY A 93 -5.50 9.91 -8.24
C GLY A 93 -4.60 8.77 -7.82
N TRP A 94 -4.08 8.04 -8.78
CA TRP A 94 -3.28 6.85 -8.54
C TRP A 94 -1.98 7.14 -7.77
N TYR A 95 -1.76 6.43 -6.67
CA TYR A 95 -0.44 6.37 -6.04
C TYR A 95 0.52 5.49 -6.84
N GLY A 96 0.00 4.46 -7.51
CA GLY A 96 0.79 3.65 -8.41
C GLY A 96 1.33 4.47 -9.57
N MET A 97 2.63 4.37 -9.85
CA MET A 97 3.34 5.26 -10.76
C MET A 97 3.48 4.70 -12.17
N LYS A 98 3.39 3.39 -12.34
CA LYS A 98 3.59 2.75 -13.64
C LYS A 98 2.27 2.28 -14.21
N LYS A 99 1.81 2.91 -15.30
CA LYS A 99 0.58 2.51 -15.99
C LYS A 99 0.63 1.02 -16.31
N GLY A 100 -0.46 0.31 -16.01
CA GLY A 100 -0.55 -1.13 -16.12
C GLY A 100 -0.19 -1.88 -14.84
N LEU A 101 0.51 -1.22 -13.89
CA LEU A 101 0.95 -1.78 -12.62
C LEU A 101 0.62 -0.86 -11.44
N ARG A 102 -0.47 -0.08 -11.56
CA ARG A 102 -0.89 0.89 -10.52
C ARG A 102 -1.84 0.30 -9.49
N GLY A 103 -2.41 -0.86 -9.77
CA GLY A 103 -3.37 -1.51 -8.88
C GLY A 103 -2.74 -2.18 -7.68
N ARG A 104 -3.57 -2.90 -6.93
CA ARG A 104 -3.20 -3.67 -5.74
C ARG A 104 -2.57 -2.84 -4.62
N PHE A 105 -2.88 -1.55 -4.59
CA PHE A 105 -2.44 -0.65 -3.54
C PHE A 105 -2.85 -1.18 -2.16
N GLY A 106 -4.09 -1.64 -2.03
CA GLY A 106 -4.62 -2.19 -0.78
C GLY A 106 -4.05 -3.55 -0.41
N ASN A 107 -3.21 -4.14 -1.26
CA ASN A 107 -2.56 -5.42 -1.01
C ASN A 107 -1.10 -5.24 -0.55
N TYR A 108 -0.38 -4.31 -1.17
CA TYR A 108 1.07 -4.16 -0.95
C TYR A 108 1.45 -3.02 0.00
N VAL A 109 0.67 -1.96 0.08
CA VAL A 109 1.01 -0.81 0.95
C VAL A 109 0.64 -1.02 2.41
N PRO A 110 -0.53 -1.58 2.77
CA PRO A 110 -0.89 -1.76 4.18
C PRO A 110 0.15 -2.50 5.04
N PRO A 111 0.79 -3.60 4.57
CA PRO A 111 1.81 -4.25 5.37
C PRO A 111 3.00 -3.37 5.75
N VAL A 112 3.32 -2.35 4.95
CA VAL A 112 4.37 -1.38 5.29
C VAL A 112 3.96 -0.56 6.51
N LEU A 113 2.72 -0.08 6.55
CA LEU A 113 2.22 0.65 7.71
C LEU A 113 2.21 -0.22 8.97
N GLU A 114 1.89 -1.50 8.80
CA GLU A 114 1.89 -2.45 9.91
C GLU A 114 3.30 -2.63 10.48
N VAL A 115 4.29 -2.86 9.64
CA VAL A 115 5.67 -3.09 10.09
C VAL A 115 6.25 -1.83 10.74
N LEU A 116 5.79 -0.65 10.33
CA LEU A 116 6.21 0.62 10.92
C LEU A 116 5.44 0.98 12.19
N GLY A 117 4.47 0.15 12.59
CA GLY A 117 3.67 0.40 13.79
C GLY A 117 2.64 1.51 13.64
N LEU A 118 2.31 1.89 12.40
CA LEU A 118 1.37 2.97 12.10
C LEU A 118 -0.08 2.49 11.96
N ALA A 119 -0.28 1.20 11.76
CA ALA A 119 -1.61 0.63 11.54
C ALA A 119 -1.69 -0.80 12.02
N GLU A 120 -2.91 -1.23 12.33
CA GLU A 120 -3.24 -2.64 12.52
C GLU A 120 -3.85 -3.15 11.22
N VAL A 121 -3.44 -4.36 10.79
CA VAL A 121 -3.92 -4.99 9.58
C VAL A 121 -4.42 -6.39 9.92
N GLU A 122 -5.61 -6.75 9.45
CA GLU A 122 -6.13 -8.11 9.61
C GLU A 122 -5.43 -9.07 8.64
N HIS A 123 -5.31 -10.33 9.06
CA HIS A 123 -4.63 -11.38 8.30
C HIS A 123 -5.52 -12.61 8.12
N ASN A 124 -6.75 -12.38 7.69
CA ASN A 124 -7.70 -13.44 7.33
C ASN A 124 -7.41 -13.92 5.90
N ALA A 125 -8.02 -15.02 5.49
CA ALA A 125 -7.88 -15.53 4.13
C ALA A 125 -8.41 -14.54 3.08
N ARG A 126 -9.40 -13.73 3.46
CA ARG A 126 -10.02 -12.70 2.59
C ARG A 126 -10.73 -11.64 3.43
N ASN A 127 -11.13 -10.55 2.77
CA ASN A 127 -11.92 -9.47 3.38
C ASN A 127 -11.22 -8.81 4.57
N ASN A 128 -9.93 -8.57 4.42
CA ASN A 128 -9.13 -7.93 5.46
C ASN A 128 -9.38 -6.43 5.54
N ARG A 129 -9.22 -5.89 6.73
CA ARG A 129 -9.38 -4.48 7.02
C ARG A 129 -8.14 -3.95 7.72
N MET A 130 -8.00 -2.64 7.78
CA MET A 130 -6.95 -2.00 8.56
C MET A 130 -7.50 -0.78 9.29
N ARG A 131 -6.76 -0.32 10.31
CA ARG A 131 -7.06 0.93 11.02
C ARG A 131 -5.78 1.56 11.51
N ALA A 132 -5.79 2.88 11.69
CA ALA A 132 -4.65 3.61 12.21
C ALA A 132 -4.39 3.28 13.68
N ARG A 133 -3.11 3.30 14.02
CA ARG A 133 -2.66 3.31 15.39
C ARG A 133 -2.37 4.73 15.84
#